data_ca8eba00006d22697693ba00ddbc8e83
#
_entry.id   ca8eba00006d22697693ba00ddbc8e83
#
_cell.length_a   1.000
_cell.length_b   1.000
_cell.length_c   1.000
_cell.angle_alpha   90.00
_cell.angle_beta   90.00
_cell.angle_gamma   90.00
#
_symmetry.space_group_name_H-M   'P 1'
#
loop_
_entity.id
_entity.type
_entity.pdbx_description
1 polymer ?
#
loop_
_entity_poly.entity_id
_entity_poly.type
_entity_poly.pdbx_seq_one_letter_code
_entity_poly.pdbx_strand_id
1 'polypeptide(L)'
;EGLVLMIPRKGAEVAQITEKNMQDVLEVRKALEELSVQLACERITPEQVEEMKMAAEDFRKVLKSGDVTKIAEADVKFHDIIFAATNNQRLITLLNNLREQMYRFRVEYLKQKECYPQLLEEHDKLIALISGGEVEEACELMGCHIDNQASTVSDVIRRDQVEYHR
;
A
#
# COMPACT_ATOMS: atom_id res chain seq x y z
N GLU A 1 8.88 11.50 9.98
CA GLU A 1 8.46 12.13 11.25
C GLU A 1 7.18 11.47 11.74
N GLY A 2 6.96 11.39 13.08
CA GLY A 2 5.78 10.70 13.64
C GLY A 2 5.92 9.21 13.91
N LEU A 3 7.05 8.60 13.57
CA LEU A 3 7.31 7.17 13.81
C LEU A 3 7.85 6.88 15.21
N VAL A 4 8.47 7.87 15.85
CA VAL A 4 9.12 7.75 17.14
C VAL A 4 8.74 8.92 18.04
N LEU A 5 8.35 8.63 19.27
CA LEU A 5 8.12 9.59 20.33
C LEU A 5 9.36 9.64 21.23
N MET A 6 9.90 10.83 21.45
CA MET A 6 10.96 11.05 22.44
C MET A 6 10.32 11.31 23.79
N ILE A 7 10.43 10.34 24.70
CA ILE A 7 9.89 10.47 26.06
C ILE A 7 11.02 10.91 26.98
N PRO A 8 10.88 12.09 27.66
CA PRO A 8 11.90 12.56 28.59
C PRO A 8 12.23 11.49 29.64
N ARG A 9 13.51 11.17 29.81
CA ARG A 9 14.08 10.17 30.73
C ARG A 9 13.79 8.67 30.40
N LYS A 10 12.95 8.37 29.37
CA LYS A 10 12.67 6.98 28.92
C LYS A 10 13.30 6.66 27.56
N GLY A 11 13.73 7.66 26.80
CA GLY A 11 14.34 7.46 25.49
C GLY A 11 13.32 7.54 24.34
N ALA A 12 13.61 6.83 23.26
CA ALA A 12 12.76 6.78 22.07
C ALA A 12 11.78 5.60 22.15
N GLU A 13 10.50 5.86 21.92
CA GLU A 13 9.45 4.84 21.84
C GLU A 13 8.80 4.91 20.45
N VAL A 14 8.49 3.74 19.88
CA VAL A 14 7.78 3.69 18.58
C VAL A 14 6.37 4.24 18.78
N ALA A 15 6.03 5.26 18.01
CA ALA A 15 4.69 5.86 18.08
C ALA A 15 3.62 4.83 17.71
N GLN A 16 2.57 4.74 18.51
CA GLN A 16 1.43 3.91 18.18
C GLN A 16 0.70 4.47 16.95
N ILE A 17 0.16 3.57 16.13
CA ILE A 17 -0.73 3.95 15.04
C ILE A 17 -2.05 4.42 15.64
N THR A 18 -2.36 5.70 15.47
CA THR A 18 -3.70 6.22 15.81
C THR A 18 -4.59 6.22 14.59
N GLU A 19 -5.89 6.03 14.78
CA GLU A 19 -6.87 6.06 13.69
C GLU A 19 -6.79 7.37 12.91
N LYS A 20 -6.68 8.51 13.61
CA LYS A 20 -6.54 9.83 12.98
C LYS A 20 -5.29 9.96 12.11
N ASN A 21 -4.13 9.55 12.62
CA ASN A 21 -2.89 9.61 11.85
C ASN A 21 -2.94 8.70 10.63
N MET A 22 -3.51 7.51 10.78
CA MET A 22 -3.73 6.59 9.65
C MET A 22 -4.61 7.21 8.58
N GLN A 23 -5.75 7.80 8.96
CA GLN A 23 -6.68 8.44 8.02
C GLN A 23 -5.99 9.57 7.24
N ASP A 24 -5.27 10.47 7.93
CA ASP A 24 -4.56 11.58 7.30
C ASP A 24 -3.53 11.10 6.26
N VAL A 25 -2.77 10.06 6.59
CA VAL A 25 -1.77 9.48 5.67
C VAL A 25 -2.45 8.79 4.49
N LEU A 26 -3.51 8.02 4.73
CA LEU A 26 -4.17 7.25 3.67
C LEU A 26 -4.98 8.13 2.72
N GLU A 27 -5.55 9.25 3.17
CA GLU A 27 -6.17 10.24 2.30
C GLU A 27 -5.16 10.81 1.29
N VAL A 28 -3.97 11.22 1.76
CA VAL A 28 -2.90 11.71 0.88
C VAL A 28 -2.37 10.59 -0.02
N ARG A 29 -2.14 9.41 0.54
CA ARG A 29 -1.70 8.23 -0.22
C ARG A 29 -2.66 7.91 -1.36
N LYS A 30 -3.96 7.88 -1.08
CA LYS A 30 -5.00 7.57 -2.09
C LYS A 30 -4.91 8.52 -3.28
N ALA A 31 -4.86 9.82 -3.03
CA ALA A 31 -4.74 10.83 -4.09
C ALA A 31 -3.45 10.67 -4.91
N LEU A 32 -2.31 10.37 -4.26
CA LEU A 32 -1.03 10.19 -4.95
C LEU A 32 -0.98 8.87 -5.74
N GLU A 33 -1.55 7.78 -5.21
CA GLU A 33 -1.57 6.49 -5.93
C GLU A 33 -2.58 6.48 -7.08
N GLU A 34 -3.74 7.12 -6.94
CA GLU A 34 -4.67 7.33 -8.06
C GLU A 34 -4.01 8.13 -9.20
N LEU A 35 -3.31 9.23 -8.86
CA LEU A 35 -2.51 9.97 -9.85
C LEU A 35 -1.41 9.10 -10.46
N SER A 36 -0.76 8.24 -9.66
CA SER A 36 0.27 7.32 -10.18
C SER A 36 -0.30 6.34 -11.20
N VAL A 37 -1.45 5.77 -10.92
CA VAL A 37 -2.15 4.85 -11.83
C VAL A 37 -2.58 5.58 -13.10
N GLN A 38 -3.16 6.77 -12.99
CA GLN A 38 -3.52 7.60 -14.15
C GLN A 38 -2.32 7.81 -15.07
N LEU A 39 -1.19 8.28 -14.53
CA LEU A 39 0.01 8.53 -15.30
C LEU A 39 0.67 7.24 -15.83
N ALA A 40 0.58 6.13 -15.07
CA ALA A 40 1.07 4.84 -15.54
C ALA A 40 0.28 4.32 -16.73
N CYS A 41 -1.05 4.46 -16.76
CA CYS A 41 -1.88 4.09 -17.91
C CYS A 41 -1.42 4.79 -19.21
N GLU A 42 -0.92 6.02 -19.08
CA GLU A 42 -0.46 6.82 -20.22
C GLU A 42 0.98 6.52 -20.66
N ARG A 43 1.83 6.01 -19.75
CA ARG A 43 3.30 6.07 -19.88
C ARG A 43 4.01 4.73 -19.71
N ILE A 44 3.32 3.72 -19.23
CA ILE A 44 3.92 2.40 -18.95
C ILE A 44 4.47 1.78 -20.23
N THR A 45 5.66 1.20 -20.12
CA THR A 45 6.27 0.48 -21.25
C THR A 45 5.90 -1.02 -21.20
N PRO A 46 5.98 -1.74 -22.35
CA PRO A 46 5.76 -3.19 -22.38
C PRO A 46 6.66 -3.96 -21.39
N GLU A 47 7.91 -3.51 -21.23
CA GLU A 47 8.84 -4.12 -20.27
C GLU A 47 8.36 -3.95 -18.83
N GLN A 48 7.86 -2.77 -18.46
CA GLN A 48 7.31 -2.51 -17.13
C GLN A 48 6.01 -3.30 -16.89
N VAL A 49 5.20 -3.54 -17.90
CA VAL A 49 4.03 -4.45 -17.79
C VAL A 49 4.48 -5.86 -17.44
N GLU A 50 5.52 -6.36 -18.09
CA GLU A 50 6.08 -7.68 -17.74
C GLU A 50 6.68 -7.71 -16.33
N GLU A 51 7.36 -6.64 -15.91
CA GLU A 51 7.85 -6.49 -14.53
C GLU A 51 6.69 -6.52 -13.52
N MET A 52 5.56 -5.86 -13.78
CA MET A 52 4.36 -5.93 -12.93
C MET A 52 3.81 -7.35 -12.83
N LYS A 53 3.71 -8.07 -13.95
CA LYS A 53 3.25 -9.47 -13.96
C LYS A 53 4.18 -10.37 -13.14
N MET A 54 5.48 -10.19 -13.28
CA MET A 54 6.48 -10.93 -12.50
C MET A 54 6.37 -10.62 -11.00
N ALA A 55 6.20 -9.33 -10.63
CA ALA A 55 6.03 -8.92 -9.25
C ALA A 55 4.74 -9.48 -8.63
N ALA A 56 3.62 -9.51 -9.37
CA ALA A 56 2.37 -10.12 -8.92
C ALA A 56 2.52 -11.65 -8.72
N GLU A 57 3.23 -12.33 -9.61
CA GLU A 57 3.48 -13.77 -9.46
C GLU A 57 4.42 -14.06 -8.27
N ASP A 58 5.43 -13.24 -8.04
CA ASP A 58 6.30 -13.35 -6.87
C ASP A 58 5.52 -13.10 -5.57
N PHE A 59 4.63 -12.09 -5.56
CA PHE A 59 3.72 -11.83 -4.45
C PHE A 59 2.84 -13.06 -4.15
N ARG A 60 2.24 -13.68 -5.19
CA ARG A 60 1.43 -14.91 -5.07
C ARG A 60 2.21 -16.07 -4.45
N LYS A 61 3.50 -16.24 -4.80
CA LYS A 61 4.38 -17.26 -4.22
C LYS A 61 4.69 -16.97 -2.76
N VAL A 62 5.02 -15.71 -2.45
CA VAL A 62 5.42 -15.29 -1.10
C VAL A 62 4.25 -15.38 -0.11
N LEU A 63 3.01 -15.17 -0.54
CA LEU A 63 1.81 -15.35 0.30
C LEU A 63 1.76 -16.73 0.96
N LYS A 64 2.25 -17.77 0.28
CA LYS A 64 2.28 -19.15 0.81
C LYS A 64 3.26 -19.31 1.97
N SER A 65 4.23 -18.43 2.13
CA SER A 65 5.21 -18.48 3.22
C SER A 65 4.62 -18.10 4.58
N GLY A 66 3.58 -17.27 4.59
CA GLY A 66 3.02 -16.67 5.80
C GLY A 66 3.92 -15.64 6.48
N ASP A 67 5.06 -15.31 5.90
CA ASP A 67 5.99 -14.30 6.40
C ASP A 67 5.51 -12.91 6.00
N VAL A 68 4.85 -12.21 6.92
CA VAL A 68 4.22 -10.90 6.67
C VAL A 68 5.23 -9.86 6.16
N THR A 69 6.47 -9.91 6.63
CA THR A 69 7.51 -8.97 6.17
C THR A 69 7.82 -9.18 4.69
N LYS A 70 8.05 -10.43 4.29
CA LYS A 70 8.31 -10.75 2.88
C LYS A 70 7.10 -10.45 1.98
N ILE A 71 5.90 -10.69 2.49
CA ILE A 71 4.65 -10.36 1.77
C ILE A 71 4.56 -8.85 1.57
N ALA A 72 4.82 -8.05 2.61
CA ALA A 72 4.81 -6.59 2.52
C ALA A 72 5.88 -6.05 1.55
N GLU A 73 7.08 -6.63 1.55
CA GLU A 73 8.14 -6.26 0.62
C GLU A 73 7.77 -6.56 -0.85
N ALA A 74 7.13 -7.71 -1.09
CA ALA A 74 6.65 -8.08 -2.43
C ALA A 74 5.53 -7.15 -2.91
N ASP A 75 4.62 -6.76 -2.03
CA ASP A 75 3.56 -5.81 -2.32
C ASP A 75 4.12 -4.39 -2.62
N VAL A 76 5.09 -3.93 -1.83
CA VAL A 76 5.81 -2.67 -2.10
C VAL A 76 6.45 -2.69 -3.48
N LYS A 77 7.11 -3.79 -3.85
CA LYS A 77 7.75 -3.94 -5.17
C LYS A 77 6.75 -3.80 -6.31
N PHE A 78 5.56 -4.37 -6.16
CA PHE A 78 4.50 -4.23 -7.15
C PHE A 78 4.08 -2.76 -7.35
N HIS A 79 3.82 -2.04 -6.27
CA HIS A 79 3.45 -0.62 -6.32
C HIS A 79 4.60 0.26 -6.83
N ASP A 80 5.84 -0.03 -6.47
CA ASP A 80 7.02 0.72 -6.93
C ASP A 80 7.17 0.70 -8.45
N ILE A 81 6.76 -0.38 -9.14
CA ILE A 81 6.75 -0.44 -10.61
C ILE A 81 5.73 0.54 -11.18
N ILE A 82 4.53 0.62 -10.58
CA ILE A 82 3.51 1.61 -10.98
C ILE A 82 4.05 3.03 -10.81
N PHE A 83 4.70 3.31 -9.67
CA PHE A 83 5.27 4.63 -9.38
C PHE A 83 6.38 4.99 -10.38
N ALA A 84 7.25 4.04 -10.71
CA ALA A 84 8.29 4.23 -11.71
C ALA A 84 7.72 4.50 -13.12
N ALA A 85 6.63 3.82 -13.48
CA ALA A 85 5.94 4.00 -14.76
C ALA A 85 5.36 5.41 -14.96
N THR A 86 5.11 6.15 -13.86
CA THR A 86 4.66 7.55 -13.95
C THR A 86 5.66 8.47 -14.64
N ASN A 87 6.94 8.11 -14.61
CA ASN A 87 8.04 8.98 -15.05
C ASN A 87 7.95 10.41 -14.47
N ASN A 88 7.42 10.53 -13.22
CA ASN A 88 7.24 11.79 -12.51
C ASN A 88 8.04 11.80 -11.21
N GLN A 89 9.27 12.33 -11.28
CA GLN A 89 10.18 12.33 -10.15
C GLN A 89 9.64 13.08 -8.91
N ARG A 90 8.79 14.09 -9.10
CA ARG A 90 8.19 14.83 -7.98
C ARG A 90 7.16 13.97 -7.25
N LEU A 91 6.31 13.25 -7.99
CA LEU A 91 5.35 12.31 -7.42
C LEU A 91 6.05 11.18 -6.67
N ILE A 92 7.08 10.58 -7.28
CA ILE A 92 7.89 9.53 -6.64
C ILE A 92 8.51 10.03 -5.33
N THR A 93 9.02 11.27 -5.30
CA THR A 93 9.58 11.86 -4.08
C THR A 93 8.52 12.01 -2.99
N LEU A 94 7.30 12.47 -3.31
CA LEU A 94 6.20 12.60 -2.35
C LEU A 94 5.79 11.23 -1.78
N LEU A 95 5.66 10.22 -2.62
CA LEU A 95 5.36 8.84 -2.19
C LEU A 95 6.47 8.27 -1.29
N ASN A 96 7.74 8.51 -1.63
CA ASN A 96 8.87 8.09 -0.80
C ASN A 96 8.89 8.77 0.57
N ASN A 97 8.42 10.00 0.70
CA ASN A 97 8.31 10.69 1.98
C ASN A 97 7.26 10.04 2.91
N LEU A 98 6.28 9.34 2.34
CA LEU A 98 5.25 8.60 3.09
C LEU A 98 5.60 7.12 3.28
N ARG A 99 6.68 6.61 2.65
CA ARG A 99 7.01 5.19 2.54
C ARG A 99 6.97 4.44 3.87
N GLU A 100 7.61 4.96 4.90
CA GLU A 100 7.67 4.30 6.22
C GLU A 100 6.29 4.18 6.89
N GLN A 101 5.47 5.24 6.78
CA GLN A 101 4.12 5.24 7.33
C GLN A 101 3.21 4.28 6.55
N MET A 102 3.27 4.33 5.22
CA MET A 102 2.54 3.42 4.34
C MET A 102 2.92 1.95 4.59
N TYR A 103 4.22 1.68 4.80
CA TYR A 103 4.71 0.33 5.10
C TYR A 103 4.13 -0.22 6.40
N ARG A 104 4.06 0.60 7.46
CA ARG A 104 3.46 0.18 8.74
C ARG A 104 2.00 -0.22 8.58
N PHE A 105 1.19 0.58 7.87
CA PHE A 105 -0.23 0.27 7.63
C PHE A 105 -0.39 -0.97 6.74
N ARG A 106 0.47 -1.14 5.73
CA ARG A 106 0.52 -2.33 4.88
C ARG A 106 0.80 -3.59 5.68
N VAL A 107 1.77 -3.56 6.59
CA VAL A 107 2.08 -4.69 7.46
C VAL A 107 0.88 -5.06 8.34
N GLU A 108 0.20 -4.08 8.95
CA GLU A 108 -1.00 -4.34 9.75
C GLU A 108 -2.13 -4.95 8.91
N TYR A 109 -2.36 -4.44 7.71
CA TYR A 109 -3.33 -5.02 6.76
C TYR A 109 -3.00 -6.46 6.40
N LEU A 110 -1.74 -6.75 6.06
CA LEU A 110 -1.30 -8.07 5.60
C LEU A 110 -1.20 -9.13 6.70
N LYS A 111 -1.35 -8.77 7.98
CA LYS A 111 -1.57 -9.73 9.06
C LYS A 111 -2.94 -10.41 8.95
N GLN A 112 -3.90 -9.80 8.26
CA GLN A 112 -5.26 -10.31 8.05
C GLN A 112 -5.28 -11.17 6.78
N LYS A 113 -5.11 -12.50 6.94
CA LYS A 113 -5.00 -13.43 5.80
C LYS A 113 -6.26 -13.50 4.93
N GLU A 114 -7.39 -13.11 5.49
CA GLU A 114 -8.69 -13.05 4.82
C GLU A 114 -8.71 -12.09 3.65
N CYS A 115 -7.82 -11.09 3.64
CA CYS A 115 -7.71 -10.11 2.55
C CYS A 115 -6.94 -10.63 1.32
N TYR A 116 -6.19 -11.73 1.44
CA TYR A 116 -5.29 -12.19 0.38
C TYR A 116 -5.96 -12.52 -0.96
N PRO A 117 -7.12 -13.22 -1.00
CA PRO A 117 -7.78 -13.50 -2.27
C PRO A 117 -8.19 -12.24 -3.03
N GLN A 118 -8.75 -11.27 -2.31
CA GLN A 118 -9.15 -9.99 -2.88
C GLN A 118 -7.93 -9.21 -3.38
N LEU A 119 -6.86 -9.17 -2.60
CA LEU A 119 -5.63 -8.47 -2.94
C LEU A 119 -4.97 -9.02 -4.21
N LEU A 120 -4.96 -10.34 -4.38
CA LEU A 120 -4.49 -11.00 -5.61
C LEU A 120 -5.34 -10.60 -6.83
N GLU A 121 -6.66 -10.59 -6.68
CA GLU A 121 -7.57 -10.19 -7.75
C GLU A 121 -7.39 -8.71 -8.11
N GLU A 122 -7.21 -7.84 -7.13
CA GLU A 122 -6.95 -6.40 -7.33
C GLU A 122 -5.64 -6.17 -8.10
N HIS A 123 -4.55 -6.88 -7.76
CA HIS A 123 -3.29 -6.77 -8.49
C HIS A 123 -3.43 -7.24 -9.95
N ASP A 124 -4.07 -8.39 -10.19
CA ASP A 124 -4.29 -8.90 -11.55
C ASP A 124 -5.14 -7.91 -12.39
N LYS A 125 -6.18 -7.33 -11.81
CA LYS A 125 -7.01 -6.31 -12.46
C LYS A 125 -6.25 -5.01 -12.73
N LEU A 126 -5.43 -4.54 -11.77
CA LEU A 126 -4.60 -3.34 -11.98
C LEU A 126 -3.63 -3.52 -13.15
N ILE A 127 -3.00 -4.69 -13.28
CA ILE A 127 -2.14 -4.99 -14.43
C ILE A 127 -2.93 -4.87 -15.74
N ALA A 128 -4.11 -5.49 -15.81
CA ALA A 128 -4.94 -5.48 -17.01
C ALA A 128 -5.39 -4.06 -17.37
N LEU A 129 -5.90 -3.29 -16.42
CA LEU A 129 -6.40 -1.94 -16.63
C LEU A 129 -5.27 -0.96 -16.99
N ILE A 130 -4.15 -0.99 -16.29
CA ILE A 130 -3.01 -0.12 -16.59
C ILE A 130 -2.41 -0.45 -17.96
N SER A 131 -2.23 -1.72 -18.28
CA SER A 131 -1.71 -2.13 -19.60
C SER A 131 -2.68 -1.84 -20.75
N GLY A 132 -3.99 -1.83 -20.45
CA GLY A 132 -5.04 -1.47 -21.41
C GLY A 132 -5.25 0.05 -21.57
N GLY A 133 -4.68 0.87 -20.68
CA GLY A 133 -4.89 2.32 -20.67
C GLY A 133 -6.28 2.73 -20.15
N GLU A 134 -6.94 1.88 -19.37
CA GLU A 134 -8.29 2.09 -18.82
C GLU A 134 -8.21 2.96 -17.55
N VAL A 135 -8.06 4.28 -17.75
CA VAL A 135 -7.70 5.24 -16.70
C VAL A 135 -8.75 5.32 -15.60
N GLU A 136 -10.03 5.50 -15.95
CA GLU A 136 -11.10 5.69 -14.97
C GLU A 136 -11.24 4.45 -14.07
N GLU A 137 -11.31 3.27 -14.66
CA GLU A 137 -11.47 2.00 -13.94
C GLU A 137 -10.23 1.67 -13.09
N ALA A 138 -9.04 1.97 -13.61
CA ALA A 138 -7.80 1.75 -12.87
C ALA A 138 -7.69 2.67 -11.64
N CYS A 139 -8.06 3.94 -11.77
CA CYS A 139 -8.09 4.89 -10.66
C CYS A 139 -9.14 4.49 -9.61
N GLU A 140 -10.35 4.12 -10.03
CA GLU A 140 -11.40 3.65 -9.12
C GLU A 140 -10.96 2.40 -8.35
N LEU A 141 -10.36 1.43 -9.05
CA LEU A 141 -9.84 0.22 -8.42
C LEU A 141 -8.72 0.53 -7.41
N MET A 142 -7.77 1.42 -7.75
CA MET A 142 -6.72 1.82 -6.81
C MET A 142 -7.31 2.53 -5.58
N GLY A 143 -8.28 3.42 -5.77
CA GLY A 143 -8.99 4.07 -4.67
C GLY A 143 -9.66 3.07 -3.74
N CYS A 144 -10.41 2.09 -4.29
CA CYS A 144 -11.02 1.01 -3.53
C CYS A 144 -9.99 0.14 -2.80
N HIS A 145 -8.85 -0.17 -3.45
CA HIS A 145 -7.75 -0.92 -2.86
C HIS A 145 -7.20 -0.22 -1.59
N ILE A 146 -7.00 1.09 -1.63
CA ILE A 146 -6.54 1.86 -0.46
C ILE A 146 -7.63 1.93 0.61
N ASP A 147 -8.89 2.15 0.24
CA ASP A 147 -10.01 2.21 1.18
C ASP A 147 -10.23 0.86 1.91
N ASN A 148 -10.06 -0.27 1.22
CA ASN A 148 -10.12 -1.60 1.82
C ASN A 148 -9.01 -1.80 2.87
N GLN A 149 -7.79 -1.35 2.58
CA GLN A 149 -6.70 -1.36 3.53
C GLN A 149 -7.01 -0.50 4.76
N ALA A 150 -7.51 0.72 4.54
CA ALA A 150 -7.88 1.66 5.60
C ALA A 150 -8.94 1.07 6.53
N SER A 151 -10.01 0.52 5.98
CA SER A 151 -11.11 -0.09 6.74
C SER A 151 -10.61 -1.27 7.60
N THR A 152 -9.83 -2.16 7.01
CA THR A 152 -9.29 -3.33 7.71
C THR A 152 -8.38 -2.92 8.87
N VAL A 153 -7.46 -1.97 8.66
CA VAL A 153 -6.53 -1.51 9.71
C VAL A 153 -7.28 -0.73 10.80
N SER A 154 -8.30 0.06 10.43
CA SER A 154 -9.16 0.75 11.40
C SER A 154 -9.86 -0.23 12.36
N ASP A 155 -10.39 -1.33 11.83
CA ASP A 155 -11.03 -2.36 12.62
C ASP A 155 -10.03 -3.06 13.57
N VAL A 156 -8.78 -3.28 13.15
CA VAL A 156 -7.72 -3.82 14.01
C VAL A 156 -7.42 -2.86 15.16
N ILE A 157 -7.19 -1.58 14.86
CA ILE A 157 -6.89 -0.57 15.88
C ILE A 157 -8.00 -0.48 16.94
N ARG A 158 -9.27 -0.53 16.51
CA ARG A 158 -10.42 -0.48 17.43
C ARG A 158 -10.50 -1.70 18.34
N ARG A 159 -10.20 -2.90 17.82
CA ARG A 159 -10.17 -4.14 18.62
C ARG A 159 -9.08 -4.08 19.69
N ASP A 160 -7.88 -3.66 19.32
CA ASP A 160 -6.74 -3.54 20.24
C ASP A 160 -7.04 -2.55 21.38
N GLN A 161 -7.71 -1.44 21.09
CA GLN A 161 -8.12 -0.47 22.11
C GLN A 161 -9.14 -1.03 23.11
N VAL A 162 -10.06 -1.88 22.67
CA VAL A 162 -11.05 -2.53 23.54
C VAL A 162 -10.40 -3.58 24.45
N GLU A 163 -9.40 -4.32 23.97
CA GLU A 163 -8.67 -5.32 24.78
C GLU A 163 -7.78 -4.68 25.84
N TYR A 164 -7.21 -3.52 25.58
CA TYR A 164 -6.32 -2.82 26.52
C TYR A 164 -7.09 -2.15 27.69
N HIS A 165 -8.40 -1.98 27.57
CA HIS A 165 -9.26 -1.35 28.58
C HIS A 165 -10.06 -2.39 29.40
N ARG A 166 -9.77 -3.68 29.25
CA ARG A 166 -10.27 -4.79 30.06
C ARG A 166 -9.20 -5.33 31.00
#